data_96de2a5c674ed476eaf356acadb68745
#
_entry.id   96de2a5c674ed476eaf356acadb68745
#
_cell.length_a   1.000
_cell.length_b   1.000
_cell.length_c   1.000
_cell.angle_alpha   90.00
_cell.angle_beta   90.00
_cell.angle_gamma   90.00
#
_symmetry.space_group_name_H-M   'P 1'
#
loop_
_entity.id
_entity.type
_entity.pdbx_description
1 polymer ?
#
loop_
_entity_poly.entity_id
_entity_poly.type
_entity_poly.pdbx_seq_one_letter_code
_entity_poly.pdbx_strand_id
1 'polypeptide(L)'
;MKKKAYLSALAGKSLTDFLSAKDFEPVLLTGIAPDGNHSPVYETVSTHADIHMCQLGLWEGPHIFMGNVSKLGKNYPGNIIYNAVCTGKYFIHNLKYTDRALLKAAQEWHAKTFPAGKLHTISVPQGYTRCCCLPVDDSSFITSDEGIANALKGTDAQVLLIERGHILLPGFDYGFIGGCAGHLTLEDGAAPDAGGEPQTRRIIVFNGDLAAHPDFHEMKDFIENRGAEVVYFRDFPLMDIGSILTE
;
A
#
# COMPACT_ATOMS: atom_id res chain seq x y z
N MET A 1 -18.84 9.37 8.94
CA MET A 1 -18.37 7.95 9.08
C MET A 1 -16.86 8.01 9.19
N LYS A 2 -16.24 7.26 10.11
CA LYS A 2 -14.77 7.22 10.15
C LYS A 2 -14.23 6.54 8.89
N LYS A 3 -13.10 7.02 8.37
CA LYS A 3 -12.35 6.36 7.30
C LYS A 3 -11.83 5.02 7.84
N LYS A 4 -11.74 3.99 7.01
CA LYS A 4 -11.22 2.69 7.44
C LYS A 4 -9.77 2.51 7.02
N ALA A 5 -9.01 1.82 7.88
CA ALA A 5 -7.66 1.37 7.58
C ALA A 5 -7.59 -0.15 7.78
N TYR A 6 -7.41 -0.89 6.70
CA TYR A 6 -7.30 -2.35 6.69
C TYR A 6 -5.83 -2.74 6.84
N LEU A 7 -5.51 -3.54 7.84
CA LEU A 7 -4.13 -3.96 8.14
C LEU A 7 -4.13 -5.29 8.91
N SER A 8 -2.98 -5.95 8.96
CA SER A 8 -2.81 -7.18 9.72
C SER A 8 -3.01 -6.96 11.22
N ALA A 9 -3.55 -7.95 11.92
CA ALA A 9 -3.59 -8.00 13.38
C ALA A 9 -2.19 -8.04 14.03
N LEU A 10 -1.13 -8.25 13.24
CA LEU A 10 0.27 -8.17 13.69
C LEU A 10 0.82 -6.74 13.70
N ALA A 11 0.03 -5.74 13.36
CA ALA A 11 0.42 -4.34 13.37
C ALA A 11 0.83 -3.87 14.77
N GLY A 12 1.84 -3.00 14.83
CA GLY A 12 2.30 -2.40 16.07
C GLY A 12 1.20 -1.57 16.74
N LYS A 13 1.17 -1.62 18.10
CA LYS A 13 0.15 -0.88 18.88
C LYS A 13 0.22 0.64 18.60
N SER A 14 1.40 1.21 18.53
CA SER A 14 1.57 2.65 18.26
C SER A 14 1.01 3.07 16.92
N LEU A 15 1.08 2.22 15.88
CA LEU A 15 0.42 2.45 14.60
C LEU A 15 -1.11 2.46 14.75
N THR A 16 -1.70 1.47 15.41
CA THR A 16 -3.16 1.39 15.56
C THR A 16 -3.73 2.51 16.41
N ASP A 17 -3.00 2.92 17.46
CA ASP A 17 -3.34 4.09 18.29
C ASP A 17 -3.26 5.39 17.46
N PHE A 18 -2.22 5.55 16.64
CA PHE A 18 -2.07 6.70 15.75
C PHE A 18 -3.21 6.79 14.72
N LEU A 19 -3.54 5.69 14.05
CA LEU A 19 -4.66 5.64 13.11
C LEU A 19 -5.96 6.07 13.79
N SER A 20 -6.24 5.53 14.98
CA SER A 20 -7.45 5.85 15.75
C SER A 20 -7.49 7.33 16.15
N ALA A 21 -6.35 7.92 16.52
CA ALA A 21 -6.22 9.34 16.88
C ALA A 21 -6.36 10.28 15.66
N LYS A 22 -6.24 9.74 14.43
CA LYS A 22 -6.41 10.46 13.15
C LYS A 22 -7.74 10.15 12.46
N ASP A 23 -8.75 9.74 13.23
CA ASP A 23 -10.11 9.42 12.76
C ASP A 23 -10.20 8.28 11.74
N PHE A 24 -9.21 7.40 11.70
CA PHE A 24 -9.31 6.13 11.03
C PHE A 24 -9.78 5.03 11.98
N GLU A 25 -10.62 4.13 11.49
CA GLU A 25 -11.01 2.90 12.17
C GLU A 25 -10.07 1.76 11.71
N PRO A 26 -9.16 1.25 12.57
CA PRO A 26 -8.34 0.10 12.22
C PRO A 26 -9.19 -1.16 12.10
N VAL A 27 -9.20 -1.77 10.91
CA VAL A 27 -9.85 -3.06 10.64
C VAL A 27 -8.77 -4.13 10.61
N LEU A 28 -8.63 -4.87 11.71
CA LEU A 28 -7.56 -5.84 11.91
C LEU A 28 -7.92 -7.19 11.29
N LEU A 29 -7.10 -7.63 10.33
CA LEU A 29 -7.24 -8.92 9.66
C LEU A 29 -6.53 -10.01 10.47
N THR A 30 -7.26 -11.06 10.82
CA THR A 30 -6.80 -12.17 11.68
C THR A 30 -6.68 -13.50 10.91
N GLY A 31 -6.56 -13.46 9.58
CA GLY A 31 -6.68 -14.65 8.72
C GLY A 31 -8.12 -14.99 8.35
N ILE A 32 -9.06 -14.17 8.80
CA ILE A 32 -10.45 -14.13 8.34
C ILE A 32 -10.56 -12.91 7.43
N ALA A 33 -10.94 -13.12 6.18
CA ALA A 33 -11.13 -12.03 5.24
C ALA A 33 -12.32 -11.14 5.62
N PRO A 34 -12.43 -9.90 5.09
CA PRO A 34 -13.53 -8.99 5.43
C PRO A 34 -14.94 -9.51 5.13
N ASP A 35 -15.06 -10.52 4.25
CA ASP A 35 -16.33 -11.20 3.94
C ASP A 35 -16.69 -12.29 4.98
N GLY A 36 -15.88 -12.48 6.02
CA GLY A 36 -16.10 -13.46 7.10
C GLY A 36 -15.58 -14.87 6.80
N ASN A 37 -15.00 -15.11 5.61
CA ASN A 37 -14.44 -16.41 5.25
C ASN A 37 -13.01 -16.56 5.73
N HIS A 38 -12.61 -17.78 6.11
CA HIS A 38 -11.20 -18.08 6.35
C HIS A 38 -10.38 -17.94 5.07
N SER A 39 -9.25 -17.27 5.17
CA SER A 39 -8.29 -17.16 4.07
C SER A 39 -7.75 -18.56 3.73
N PRO A 40 -7.78 -18.99 2.47
CA PRO A 40 -7.16 -20.25 2.05
C PRO A 40 -5.64 -20.13 1.97
N VAL A 41 -5.09 -18.93 2.08
CA VAL A 41 -3.67 -18.63 1.96
C VAL A 41 -2.92 -19.16 3.18
N TYR A 42 -1.67 -19.56 3.01
CA TYR A 42 -0.86 -20.05 4.11
C TYR A 42 -0.69 -19.00 5.24
N GLU A 43 -0.56 -19.49 6.46
CA GLU A 43 -0.74 -18.75 7.72
C GLU A 43 0.05 -17.43 7.77
N THR A 44 1.32 -17.44 7.39
CA THR A 44 2.24 -16.29 7.53
C THR A 44 1.71 -15.00 6.88
N VAL A 45 1.07 -15.09 5.71
CA VAL A 45 0.54 -13.92 4.99
C VAL A 45 -0.99 -13.88 4.93
N SER A 46 -1.67 -14.79 5.64
CA SER A 46 -3.13 -14.84 5.65
C SER A 46 -3.78 -13.60 6.26
N THR A 47 -3.04 -12.85 7.08
CA THR A 47 -3.48 -11.60 7.71
C THR A 47 -3.15 -10.35 6.87
N HIS A 48 -2.41 -10.49 5.77
CA HIS A 48 -1.99 -9.38 4.92
C HIS A 48 -3.17 -8.80 4.13
N ALA A 49 -3.40 -7.48 4.27
CA ALA A 49 -4.54 -6.82 3.62
C ALA A 49 -4.44 -6.88 2.10
N ASP A 50 -3.26 -6.67 1.55
CA ASP A 50 -2.99 -6.66 0.10
C ASP A 50 -3.05 -8.05 -0.57
N ILE A 51 -3.21 -9.12 0.19
CA ILE A 51 -3.58 -10.45 -0.32
C ILE A 51 -5.08 -10.53 -0.63
N HIS A 52 -5.90 -9.86 0.17
CA HIS A 52 -7.36 -9.98 0.11
C HIS A 52 -8.02 -8.85 -0.65
N MET A 53 -7.34 -7.72 -0.80
CA MET A 53 -7.90 -6.52 -1.40
C MET A 53 -6.82 -5.68 -2.09
N CYS A 54 -7.26 -4.71 -2.90
CA CYS A 54 -6.37 -3.76 -3.56
C CYS A 54 -6.90 -2.34 -3.36
N GLN A 55 -6.04 -1.44 -2.94
CA GLN A 55 -6.35 -0.01 -2.92
C GLN A 55 -6.18 0.58 -4.32
N LEU A 56 -7.23 1.23 -4.81
CA LEU A 56 -7.25 1.98 -6.07
C LEU A 56 -7.10 3.45 -5.75
N GLY A 57 -5.99 4.05 -6.19
CA GLY A 57 -5.61 5.43 -5.85
C GLY A 57 -4.91 5.56 -4.51
N LEU A 58 -4.23 6.70 -4.34
CA LEU A 58 -3.45 6.99 -3.12
C LEU A 58 -4.06 8.11 -2.30
N TRP A 59 -4.27 9.27 -2.92
CA TRP A 59 -4.61 10.52 -2.25
C TRP A 59 -5.99 11.05 -2.61
N GLU A 60 -6.41 10.90 -3.87
CA GLU A 60 -7.64 11.46 -4.41
C GLU A 60 -8.68 10.35 -4.56
N GLY A 61 -9.68 10.33 -3.66
CA GLY A 61 -10.77 9.36 -3.68
C GLY A 61 -10.31 7.90 -3.68
N PRO A 62 -9.40 7.50 -2.78
CA PRO A 62 -8.97 6.11 -2.71
C PRO A 62 -10.18 5.21 -2.49
N HIS A 63 -10.15 4.04 -3.14
CA HIS A 63 -11.23 3.07 -3.08
C HIS A 63 -10.65 1.68 -2.86
N ILE A 64 -11.28 0.89 -1.99
CA ILE A 64 -10.87 -0.50 -1.75
C ILE A 64 -11.65 -1.45 -2.65
N PHE A 65 -10.94 -2.11 -3.55
CA PHE A 65 -11.46 -3.29 -4.24
C PHE A 65 -11.34 -4.50 -3.31
N MET A 66 -12.49 -5.01 -2.85
CA MET A 66 -12.56 -6.24 -2.06
C MET A 66 -12.44 -7.45 -2.98
N GLY A 67 -11.40 -8.26 -2.77
CA GLY A 67 -11.19 -9.50 -3.52
C GLY A 67 -12.19 -10.59 -3.11
N ASN A 68 -12.46 -11.52 -4.03
CA ASN A 68 -13.21 -12.72 -3.71
C ASN A 68 -12.27 -13.80 -3.16
N VAL A 69 -12.37 -14.08 -1.86
CA VAL A 69 -11.52 -15.05 -1.14
C VAL A 69 -11.57 -16.44 -1.77
N SER A 70 -12.71 -16.85 -2.36
CA SER A 70 -12.83 -18.17 -2.99
C SER A 70 -11.94 -18.35 -4.23
N LYS A 71 -11.41 -17.26 -4.79
CA LYS A 71 -10.47 -17.30 -5.93
C LYS A 71 -9.01 -17.40 -5.50
N LEU A 72 -8.71 -17.14 -4.24
CA LEU A 72 -7.34 -17.22 -3.73
C LEU A 72 -6.87 -18.68 -3.67
N GLY A 73 -5.66 -18.91 -4.14
CA GLY A 73 -4.96 -20.17 -3.96
C GLY A 73 -4.12 -20.14 -2.68
N LYS A 74 -3.84 -21.32 -2.11
CA LYS A 74 -3.02 -21.45 -0.91
C LYS A 74 -1.62 -20.87 -1.10
N ASN A 75 -1.00 -21.16 -2.23
CA ASN A 75 0.40 -20.83 -2.52
C ASN A 75 0.50 -19.91 -3.75
N TYR A 76 1.68 -19.32 -3.93
CA TYR A 76 2.07 -18.61 -5.14
C TYR A 76 1.89 -19.51 -6.39
N PRO A 77 1.36 -18.97 -7.49
CA PRO A 77 0.91 -17.59 -7.70
C PRO A 77 -0.57 -17.35 -7.38
N GLY A 78 -1.30 -18.32 -6.83
CA GLY A 78 -2.74 -18.20 -6.59
C GLY A 78 -3.09 -17.20 -5.48
N ASN A 79 -2.15 -16.89 -4.59
CA ASN A 79 -2.37 -16.00 -3.46
C ASN A 79 -2.04 -14.51 -3.76
N ILE A 80 -1.52 -14.17 -4.95
CA ILE A 80 -1.10 -12.78 -5.24
C ILE A 80 -2.07 -12.02 -6.14
N ILE A 81 -3.18 -12.60 -6.53
CA ILE A 81 -4.05 -12.12 -7.60
C ILE A 81 -4.64 -10.71 -7.37
N TYR A 82 -4.59 -10.21 -6.15
CA TYR A 82 -5.03 -8.87 -5.74
C TYR A 82 -3.88 -7.95 -5.31
N ASN A 83 -2.64 -8.46 -5.20
CA ASN A 83 -1.47 -7.74 -4.68
C ASN A 83 -0.88 -6.75 -5.70
N ALA A 84 -1.69 -5.81 -6.19
CA ALA A 84 -1.32 -4.86 -7.22
C ALA A 84 -1.10 -3.45 -6.64
N VAL A 85 -0.24 -2.67 -7.31
CA VAL A 85 -0.16 -1.22 -7.11
C VAL A 85 -1.09 -0.55 -8.11
N CYS A 86 -1.98 0.32 -7.62
CA CYS A 86 -2.83 1.16 -8.46
C CYS A 86 -2.77 2.61 -7.98
N THR A 87 -2.18 3.47 -8.79
CA THR A 87 -2.13 4.93 -8.58
C THR A 87 -3.10 5.64 -9.51
N GLY A 88 -3.13 6.97 -9.49
CA GLY A 88 -3.87 7.76 -10.48
C GLY A 88 -3.34 7.64 -11.91
N LYS A 89 -2.16 7.03 -12.10
CA LYS A 89 -1.51 6.93 -13.42
C LYS A 89 -1.10 5.52 -13.81
N TYR A 90 -0.70 4.69 -12.84
CA TYR A 90 -0.15 3.35 -13.09
C TYR A 90 -0.98 2.26 -12.42
N PHE A 91 -1.16 1.16 -13.13
CA PHE A 91 -1.53 -0.15 -12.59
C PHE A 91 -0.37 -1.10 -12.82
N ILE A 92 0.30 -1.52 -11.75
CA ILE A 92 1.51 -2.34 -11.79
C ILE A 92 1.23 -3.68 -11.12
N HIS A 93 1.38 -4.76 -11.84
CA HIS A 93 1.25 -6.12 -11.30
C HIS A 93 1.82 -7.17 -12.25
N ASN A 94 1.95 -8.41 -11.78
CA ASN A 94 2.15 -9.55 -12.67
C ASN A 94 0.85 -9.85 -13.42
N LEU A 95 0.69 -9.26 -14.61
CA LEU A 95 -0.57 -9.27 -15.35
C LEU A 95 -1.04 -10.68 -15.75
N LYS A 96 -0.13 -11.66 -15.77
CA LYS A 96 -0.48 -13.07 -16.02
C LYS A 96 -1.40 -13.63 -14.94
N TYR A 97 -1.25 -13.17 -13.71
CA TYR A 97 -1.96 -13.68 -12.54
C TYR A 97 -2.95 -12.69 -11.94
N THR A 98 -3.05 -11.48 -12.49
CA THR A 98 -4.02 -10.47 -12.02
C THR A 98 -5.47 -10.96 -12.17
N ASP A 99 -6.27 -10.83 -11.12
CA ASP A 99 -7.71 -11.05 -11.22
C ASP A 99 -8.34 -10.08 -12.23
N ARG A 100 -9.14 -10.61 -13.17
CA ARG A 100 -9.75 -9.80 -14.23
C ARG A 100 -10.74 -8.76 -13.70
N ALA A 101 -11.43 -9.09 -12.59
CA ALA A 101 -12.36 -8.14 -11.98
C ALA A 101 -11.62 -6.98 -11.31
N LEU A 102 -10.45 -7.24 -10.69
CA LEU A 102 -9.59 -6.18 -10.16
C LEU A 102 -9.12 -5.23 -11.27
N LEU A 103 -8.57 -5.77 -12.37
CA LEU A 103 -8.09 -4.92 -13.47
C LEU A 103 -9.22 -4.08 -14.07
N LYS A 104 -10.40 -4.67 -14.24
CA LYS A 104 -11.58 -3.95 -14.72
C LYS A 104 -12.00 -2.85 -13.74
N ALA A 105 -12.07 -3.15 -12.44
CA ALA A 105 -12.40 -2.18 -11.41
C ALA A 105 -11.41 -1.01 -11.36
N ALA A 106 -10.09 -1.28 -11.51
CA ALA A 106 -9.07 -0.24 -11.58
C ALA A 106 -9.27 0.68 -12.79
N GLN A 107 -9.59 0.12 -13.96
CA GLN A 107 -9.88 0.90 -15.17
C GLN A 107 -11.14 1.75 -15.02
N GLU A 108 -12.22 1.20 -14.43
CA GLU A 108 -13.48 1.91 -14.20
C GLU A 108 -13.30 3.02 -13.15
N TRP A 109 -12.61 2.74 -12.05
CA TRP A 109 -12.25 3.74 -11.04
C TRP A 109 -11.44 4.88 -11.65
N HIS A 110 -10.39 4.55 -12.41
CA HIS A 110 -9.53 5.56 -13.07
C HIS A 110 -10.33 6.42 -14.04
N ALA A 111 -11.14 5.83 -14.91
CA ALA A 111 -11.94 6.56 -15.89
C ALA A 111 -12.94 7.54 -15.23
N LYS A 112 -13.44 7.18 -14.04
CA LYS A 112 -14.33 8.03 -13.26
C LYS A 112 -13.58 9.17 -12.55
N THR A 113 -12.41 8.87 -11.97
CA THR A 113 -11.65 9.83 -11.15
C THR A 113 -10.79 10.74 -12.01
N PHE A 114 -10.23 10.23 -13.11
CA PHE A 114 -9.31 10.94 -14.01
C PHE A 114 -9.80 10.85 -15.47
N PRO A 115 -10.93 11.48 -15.85
CA PRO A 115 -11.56 11.29 -17.15
C PRO A 115 -10.70 11.74 -18.34
N ALA A 116 -9.75 12.64 -18.13
CA ALA A 116 -8.79 13.09 -19.15
C ALA A 116 -7.46 12.32 -19.10
N GLY A 117 -7.28 11.45 -18.12
CA GLY A 117 -6.06 10.68 -17.90
C GLY A 117 -6.05 9.33 -18.63
N LYS A 118 -4.90 8.68 -18.57
CA LYS A 118 -4.73 7.29 -19.06
C LYS A 118 -4.09 6.46 -17.96
N LEU A 119 -4.72 5.34 -17.61
CA LEU A 119 -4.12 4.34 -16.74
C LEU A 119 -3.10 3.50 -17.52
N HIS A 120 -1.83 3.61 -17.17
CA HIS A 120 -0.76 2.82 -17.75
C HIS A 120 -0.65 1.49 -17.02
N THR A 121 -0.84 0.41 -17.75
CA THR A 121 -0.76 -0.95 -17.22
C THR A 121 0.64 -1.50 -17.44
N ILE A 122 1.37 -1.80 -16.38
CA ILE A 122 2.75 -2.29 -16.40
C ILE A 122 2.79 -3.73 -15.88
N SER A 123 3.35 -4.63 -16.69
CA SER A 123 3.57 -6.02 -16.26
C SER A 123 4.95 -6.17 -15.65
N VAL A 124 4.99 -6.73 -14.44
CA VAL A 124 6.24 -7.03 -13.71
C VAL A 124 6.35 -8.54 -13.43
N PRO A 125 7.56 -9.09 -13.26
CA PRO A 125 7.73 -10.49 -12.89
C PRO A 125 7.32 -10.78 -11.45
N GLN A 126 7.39 -9.77 -10.57
CA GLN A 126 7.06 -9.87 -9.14
C GLN A 126 5.54 -9.98 -8.93
N GLY A 127 5.12 -11.01 -8.18
CA GLY A 127 3.70 -11.22 -7.88
C GLY A 127 3.23 -10.47 -6.64
N TYR A 128 4.07 -10.35 -5.61
CA TYR A 128 3.78 -9.54 -4.41
C TYR A 128 4.08 -8.07 -4.69
N THR A 129 3.44 -7.51 -5.73
CA THR A 129 3.81 -6.20 -6.27
C THR A 129 3.56 -5.08 -5.28
N ARG A 130 2.42 -5.07 -4.57
CA ARG A 130 2.11 -4.02 -3.58
C ARG A 130 3.02 -4.10 -2.36
N CYS A 131 3.32 -5.31 -1.88
CA CYS A 131 4.29 -5.48 -0.81
C CYS A 131 5.68 -5.00 -1.22
N CYS A 132 6.13 -5.36 -2.43
CA CYS A 132 7.49 -5.04 -2.91
C CYS A 132 7.66 -3.58 -3.35
N CYS A 133 6.58 -2.89 -3.69
CA CYS A 133 6.59 -1.55 -4.28
C CYS A 133 5.70 -0.61 -3.47
N LEU A 134 6.32 0.35 -2.80
CA LEU A 134 5.61 1.45 -2.15
C LEU A 134 5.42 2.59 -3.16
N PRO A 135 4.20 2.88 -3.61
CA PRO A 135 3.94 4.10 -4.35
C PRO A 135 4.02 5.32 -3.41
N VAL A 136 4.68 6.39 -3.82
CA VAL A 136 4.80 7.64 -3.06
C VAL A 136 3.81 8.68 -3.60
N ASP A 137 3.71 8.76 -4.91
CA ASP A 137 2.71 9.52 -5.64
C ASP A 137 2.30 8.75 -6.91
N ASP A 138 1.59 9.40 -7.83
CA ASP A 138 1.08 8.74 -9.03
C ASP A 138 2.16 8.22 -9.98
N SER A 139 3.41 8.69 -9.84
CA SER A 139 4.53 8.36 -10.73
C SER A 139 5.83 8.03 -10.00
N SER A 140 5.82 8.02 -8.65
CA SER A 140 7.04 7.82 -7.85
C SER A 140 6.90 6.60 -6.95
N PHE A 141 7.95 5.76 -6.93
CA PHE A 141 7.91 4.46 -6.28
C PHE A 141 9.20 4.18 -5.51
N ILE A 142 9.10 3.47 -4.39
CA ILE A 142 10.24 2.92 -3.63
C ILE A 142 10.15 1.40 -3.69
N THR A 143 11.23 0.73 -4.05
CA THR A 143 11.29 -0.73 -4.12
C THR A 143 12.70 -1.25 -3.94
N SER A 144 12.85 -2.47 -3.43
CA SER A 144 14.11 -3.23 -3.45
C SER A 144 14.13 -4.27 -4.59
N ASP A 145 13.07 -4.33 -5.42
CA ASP A 145 12.95 -5.30 -6.52
C ASP A 145 13.43 -4.69 -7.84
N GLU A 146 14.56 -5.19 -8.33
CA GLU A 146 15.15 -4.74 -9.61
C GLU A 146 14.24 -5.04 -10.81
N GLY A 147 13.42 -6.09 -10.73
CA GLY A 147 12.48 -6.44 -11.80
C GLY A 147 11.38 -5.39 -11.95
N ILE A 148 10.86 -4.85 -10.83
CA ILE A 148 9.91 -3.73 -10.82
C ILE A 148 10.61 -2.47 -11.33
N ALA A 149 11.79 -2.13 -10.80
CA ALA A 149 12.55 -0.97 -11.22
C ALA A 149 12.86 -0.98 -12.73
N ASN A 150 13.27 -2.15 -13.25
CA ASN A 150 13.57 -2.31 -14.68
C ASN A 150 12.31 -2.20 -15.55
N ALA A 151 11.16 -2.72 -15.12
CA ALA A 151 9.90 -2.63 -15.86
C ALA A 151 9.40 -1.18 -15.99
N LEU A 152 9.75 -0.33 -15.04
CA LEU A 152 9.39 1.09 -15.04
C LEU A 152 10.39 1.98 -15.82
N LYS A 153 11.58 1.45 -16.18
CA LYS A 153 12.52 2.17 -17.04
C LYS A 153 11.89 2.48 -18.41
N GLY A 154 12.11 3.70 -18.88
CA GLY A 154 11.55 4.16 -20.15
C GLY A 154 10.11 4.69 -20.07
N THR A 155 9.51 4.66 -18.89
CA THR A 155 8.31 5.44 -18.54
C THR A 155 8.74 6.77 -17.90
N ASP A 156 7.77 7.60 -17.52
CA ASP A 156 8.04 8.80 -16.72
C ASP A 156 8.02 8.53 -15.20
N ALA A 157 7.96 7.26 -14.79
CA ALA A 157 8.02 6.87 -13.39
C ALA A 157 9.42 7.12 -12.80
N GLN A 158 9.44 7.61 -11.57
CA GLN A 158 10.65 7.79 -10.76
C GLN A 158 10.73 6.67 -9.72
N VAL A 159 11.84 5.96 -9.68
CA VAL A 159 12.03 4.82 -8.80
C VAL A 159 13.25 5.03 -7.91
N LEU A 160 13.04 5.00 -6.60
CA LEU A 160 14.11 4.85 -5.63
C LEU A 160 14.31 3.35 -5.38
N LEU A 161 15.48 2.83 -5.77
CA LEU A 161 15.89 1.46 -5.49
C LEU A 161 16.64 1.43 -4.16
N ILE A 162 16.11 0.69 -3.18
CA ILE A 162 16.66 0.57 -1.83
C ILE A 162 17.30 -0.79 -1.59
N GLU A 163 18.12 -0.90 -0.55
CA GLU A 163 18.71 -2.15 -0.10
C GLU A 163 17.64 -3.12 0.42
N ARG A 164 17.80 -4.41 0.15
CA ARG A 164 16.90 -5.48 0.64
C ARG A 164 17.41 -6.09 1.94
N GLY A 165 16.51 -6.70 2.72
CA GLY A 165 16.92 -7.54 3.86
C GLY A 165 16.77 -6.88 5.24
N HIS A 166 16.33 -5.63 5.31
CA HIS A 166 16.25 -4.85 6.56
C HIS A 166 14.82 -4.73 7.12
N ILE A 167 13.89 -5.55 6.61
CA ILE A 167 12.48 -5.52 6.97
C ILE A 167 12.10 -6.89 7.51
N LEU A 168 11.52 -6.94 8.69
CA LEU A 168 11.08 -8.18 9.30
C LEU A 168 9.82 -8.72 8.58
N LEU A 169 9.82 -10.01 8.28
CA LEU A 169 8.63 -10.78 7.93
C LEU A 169 8.73 -12.14 8.61
N PRO A 170 7.93 -12.44 9.63
CA PRO A 170 8.00 -13.70 10.36
C PRO A 170 7.89 -14.91 9.41
N GLY A 171 8.84 -15.85 9.52
CA GLY A 171 8.88 -17.06 8.69
C GLY A 171 9.55 -16.92 7.33
N PHE A 172 10.09 -15.74 7.00
CA PHE A 172 10.87 -15.46 5.79
C PHE A 172 12.18 -14.75 6.13
N ASP A 173 13.13 -14.76 5.19
CA ASP A 173 14.43 -14.13 5.38
C ASP A 173 14.30 -12.62 5.54
N TYR A 174 13.34 -11.98 4.84
CA TYR A 174 13.01 -10.56 4.94
C TYR A 174 11.62 -10.27 4.34
N GLY A 175 11.08 -9.11 4.71
CA GLY A 175 9.86 -8.52 4.17
C GLY A 175 10.13 -7.39 3.17
N PHE A 176 9.09 -6.70 2.77
CA PHE A 176 9.10 -5.69 1.71
C PHE A 176 8.60 -4.33 2.18
N ILE A 177 9.15 -3.26 1.61
CA ILE A 177 8.89 -1.88 2.03
C ILE A 177 7.43 -1.45 1.84
N GLY A 178 6.79 -1.85 0.75
CA GLY A 178 5.37 -1.55 0.53
C GLY A 178 4.47 -2.27 1.52
N GLY A 179 4.86 -3.47 1.97
CA GLY A 179 4.14 -4.21 2.99
C GLY A 179 4.18 -3.57 4.39
N CYS A 180 5.13 -2.65 4.62
CA CYS A 180 5.23 -1.91 5.89
C CYS A 180 4.38 -0.63 5.92
N ALA A 181 3.82 -0.17 4.80
CA ALA A 181 3.38 1.21 4.67
C ALA A 181 1.96 1.38 4.14
N GLY A 182 1.39 2.55 4.45
CA GLY A 182 0.10 3.00 3.90
C GLY A 182 0.00 4.51 3.78
N HIS A 183 -1.07 4.96 3.12
CA HIS A 183 -1.32 6.35 2.77
C HIS A 183 -2.48 6.89 3.59
N LEU A 184 -2.30 8.06 4.20
CA LEU A 184 -3.34 8.76 4.93
C LEU A 184 -3.50 10.17 4.37
N THR A 185 -4.75 10.55 4.10
CA THR A 185 -5.12 11.92 3.77
C THR A 185 -5.85 12.52 4.97
N LEU A 186 -5.23 13.50 5.61
CA LEU A 186 -5.82 14.24 6.75
C LEU A 186 -6.30 15.60 6.27
N GLU A 187 -7.51 15.98 6.68
CA GLU A 187 -8.03 17.32 6.51
C GLU A 187 -7.74 18.10 7.79
N ASP A 188 -6.83 19.07 7.73
CA ASP A 188 -6.69 20.03 8.83
C ASP A 188 -7.94 20.91 8.80
N GLY A 189 -8.74 20.85 9.88
CA GLY A 189 -9.94 21.67 9.99
C GLY A 189 -9.57 23.13 9.74
N ALA A 190 -10.25 23.77 8.82
CA ALA A 190 -10.12 25.20 8.61
C ALA A 190 -10.35 25.92 9.94
N ALA A 191 -9.41 26.77 10.35
CA ALA A 191 -9.66 27.67 11.47
C ALA A 191 -10.96 28.46 11.14
N PRO A 192 -11.95 28.52 12.04
CA PRO A 192 -13.29 29.07 11.74
C PRO A 192 -13.32 30.48 11.15
N ASP A 193 -12.22 31.22 11.25
CA ASP A 193 -12.14 32.63 10.91
C ASP A 193 -11.26 33.00 9.70
N ALA A 194 -10.69 32.02 8.96
CA ALA A 194 -9.67 32.36 7.97
C ALA A 194 -10.11 32.29 6.50
N GLY A 195 -11.36 31.91 6.18
CA GLY A 195 -11.85 31.88 4.77
C GLY A 195 -11.00 31.05 3.79
N GLY A 196 -10.09 30.23 4.29
CA GLY A 196 -9.20 29.38 3.52
C GLY A 196 -9.80 27.99 3.30
N GLU A 197 -9.49 27.37 2.16
CA GLU A 197 -9.82 25.97 1.94
C GLU A 197 -9.09 25.08 2.96
N PRO A 198 -9.68 23.97 3.43
CA PRO A 198 -9.04 23.06 4.35
C PRO A 198 -7.73 22.54 3.73
N GLN A 199 -6.62 22.71 4.46
CA GLN A 199 -5.34 22.17 4.01
C GLN A 199 -5.34 20.64 4.16
N THR A 200 -5.05 19.95 3.07
CA THR A 200 -4.95 18.51 3.04
C THR A 200 -3.49 18.09 3.27
N ARG A 201 -3.24 17.31 4.31
CA ARG A 201 -1.92 16.71 4.58
C ARG A 201 -1.89 15.28 4.08
N ARG A 202 -0.85 14.95 3.33
CA ARG A 202 -0.57 13.61 2.83
C ARG A 202 0.49 12.96 3.73
N ILE A 203 0.20 11.78 4.25
CA ILE A 203 1.11 11.06 5.16
C ILE A 203 1.35 9.66 4.60
N ILE A 204 2.61 9.25 4.55
CA ILE A 204 2.99 7.84 4.43
C ILE A 204 3.38 7.36 5.82
N VAL A 205 2.56 6.45 6.36
CA VAL A 205 2.77 5.87 7.69
C VAL A 205 3.39 4.49 7.56
N PHE A 206 4.37 4.18 8.42
CA PHE A 206 5.07 2.91 8.43
C PHE A 206 4.77 2.11 9.70
N ASN A 207 4.66 0.80 9.58
CA ASN A 207 4.55 -0.12 10.69
C ASN A 207 5.94 -0.43 11.26
N GLY A 208 6.37 0.36 12.23
CA GLY A 208 7.64 0.21 12.93
C GLY A 208 8.70 1.25 12.59
N ASP A 209 9.93 0.97 13.02
CA ASP A 209 11.05 1.91 12.97
C ASP A 209 11.71 2.00 11.59
N LEU A 210 11.21 2.88 10.74
CA LEU A 210 11.82 3.16 9.44
C LEU A 210 13.27 3.65 9.56
N ALA A 211 13.63 4.33 10.68
CA ALA A 211 14.97 4.86 10.87
C ALA A 211 16.04 3.78 11.09
N ALA A 212 15.62 2.53 11.32
CA ALA A 212 16.53 1.38 11.37
C ALA A 212 16.97 0.87 9.98
N HIS A 213 16.32 1.32 8.90
CA HIS A 213 16.72 0.95 7.54
C HIS A 213 17.93 1.77 7.08
N PRO A 214 18.95 1.15 6.43
CA PRO A 214 20.14 1.88 5.97
C PRO A 214 19.82 3.06 5.05
N ASP A 215 18.85 2.92 4.15
CA ASP A 215 18.43 3.96 3.20
C ASP A 215 17.33 4.90 3.78
N PHE A 216 17.25 5.02 5.11
CA PHE A 216 16.22 5.84 5.77
C PHE A 216 16.20 7.28 5.25
N HIS A 217 17.35 7.93 5.18
CA HIS A 217 17.43 9.32 4.77
C HIS A 217 17.00 9.53 3.33
N GLU A 218 17.43 8.65 2.43
CA GLU A 218 17.06 8.68 1.02
C GLU A 218 15.55 8.46 0.82
N MET A 219 14.97 7.49 1.55
CA MET A 219 13.52 7.25 1.51
C MET A 219 12.73 8.43 2.03
N LYS A 220 13.16 8.99 3.17
CA LYS A 220 12.50 10.15 3.78
C LYS A 220 12.54 11.35 2.85
N ASP A 221 13.70 11.70 2.33
CA ASP A 221 13.86 12.82 1.39
C ASP A 221 13.06 12.59 0.10
N PHE A 222 13.06 11.36 -0.42
CA PHE A 222 12.27 10.99 -1.61
C PHE A 222 10.77 11.20 -1.39
N ILE A 223 10.24 10.87 -0.23
CA ILE A 223 8.83 11.04 0.15
C ILE A 223 8.52 12.52 0.38
N GLU A 224 9.31 13.20 1.21
CA GLU A 224 9.03 14.59 1.61
C GLU A 224 9.15 15.57 0.43
N ASN A 225 10.10 15.36 -0.48
CA ASN A 225 10.21 16.13 -1.72
C ASN A 225 9.00 15.98 -2.67
N ARG A 226 8.10 15.02 -2.39
CA ARG A 226 6.83 14.79 -3.12
C ARG A 226 5.60 15.22 -2.34
N GLY A 227 5.82 15.97 -1.26
CA GLY A 227 4.76 16.62 -0.49
C GLY A 227 3.99 15.68 0.45
N ALA A 228 4.56 14.53 0.79
CA ALA A 228 4.01 13.65 1.82
C ALA A 228 4.89 13.66 3.08
N GLU A 229 4.29 13.62 4.24
CA GLU A 229 4.98 13.49 5.52
C GLU A 229 5.29 12.02 5.82
N VAL A 230 6.41 11.75 6.50
CA VAL A 230 6.79 10.41 6.93
C VAL A 230 6.48 10.24 8.40
N VAL A 231 5.68 9.23 8.74
CA VAL A 231 5.38 8.84 10.13
C VAL A 231 5.79 7.40 10.37
N TYR A 232 6.54 7.14 11.44
CA TYR A 232 7.01 5.82 11.84
C TYR A 232 7.15 5.70 13.36
N PHE A 233 7.32 4.48 13.90
CA PHE A 233 7.27 4.20 15.33
C PHE A 233 8.51 3.42 15.77
N ARG A 234 9.33 4.03 16.63
CA ARG A 234 10.62 3.46 17.10
C ARG A 234 10.49 2.34 18.12
N ASP A 235 9.32 2.16 18.68
CA ASP A 235 9.01 1.14 19.68
C ASP A 235 8.63 -0.22 19.07
N PHE A 236 8.65 -0.33 17.74
CA PHE A 236 8.31 -1.55 17.01
C PHE A 236 9.30 -1.76 15.85
N PRO A 237 9.75 -3.00 15.57
CA PRO A 237 10.63 -3.25 14.42
C PRO A 237 9.92 -2.92 13.11
N LEU A 238 10.67 -2.43 12.10
CA LEU A 238 10.12 -2.26 10.76
C LEU A 238 9.69 -3.63 10.21
N MET A 239 8.40 -3.85 10.09
CA MET A 239 7.82 -5.15 9.78
C MET A 239 6.79 -5.06 8.65
N ASP A 240 6.94 -5.95 7.69
CA ASP A 240 5.96 -6.19 6.62
C ASP A 240 4.72 -6.88 7.20
N ILE A 241 3.59 -6.22 7.07
CA ILE A 241 2.26 -6.67 7.53
C ILE A 241 1.26 -6.74 6.37
N GLY A 242 1.74 -6.76 5.12
CA GLY A 242 0.90 -6.80 3.93
C GLY A 242 0.15 -5.51 3.67
N SER A 243 0.85 -4.39 3.84
CA SER A 243 0.37 -3.03 3.60
C SER A 243 -0.70 -2.53 4.57
N ILE A 244 -0.83 -1.21 4.65
CA ILE A 244 -1.92 -0.50 5.31
C ILE A 244 -2.75 0.13 4.20
N LEU A 245 -3.97 -0.37 3.99
CA LEU A 245 -4.85 0.07 2.90
C LEU A 245 -5.99 0.92 3.47
N THR A 246 -6.25 2.09 2.88
CA THR A 246 -7.20 3.07 3.43
C THR A 246 -8.26 3.47 2.41
N GLU A 247 -9.44 3.86 2.90
CA GLU A 247 -10.55 4.42 2.14
C GLU A 247 -11.16 5.65 2.83
#